data_536295f61d3d952e978440c374488fdc
#
_entry.id   536295f61d3d952e978440c374488fdc
#
_cell.length_a   1.000
_cell.length_b   1.000
_cell.length_c   1.000
_cell.angle_alpha   90.00
_cell.angle_beta   90.00
_cell.angle_gamma   90.00
#
_symmetry.space_group_name_H-M   'P 1'
#
loop_
_entity.id
_entity.type
_entity.pdbx_description
1 polymer ?
#
loop_
_entity_poly.entity_id
_entity_poly.type
_entity_poly.pdbx_seq_one_letter_code
_entity_poly.pdbx_strand_id
1 'polypeptide(L)'
;IGRKVGPSLEVREALKVMESMEGPNSLIEKSAALAGILLEMGGAAPRDRGKEIALETLRSGKALEKMKQIIEAQGGDPNITSNDIQVGQYTADIFASADGYVIEFDNKWIIEIARLAGAPNDKGAGVAIHKKMGESVKKGDPILTIYAEKEFKLENALTTAQRTNPIIVEGMLLRRIPGTYGFQ
;
A
#
# COMPACT_ATOMS: atom_id res chain seq x y z
N ILE A 1 -6.09 1.44 1.22
CA ILE A 1 -5.86 2.84 0.88
C ILE A 1 -4.48 2.95 0.24
N GLY A 2 -3.38 2.86 1.00
CA GLY A 2 -2.02 2.75 0.46
C GLY A 2 -1.75 1.39 -0.22
N ARG A 3 -0.49 1.18 -0.59
CA ARG A 3 0.00 -0.11 -1.12
C ARG A 3 0.95 -0.81 -0.15
N LYS A 4 1.10 -0.28 1.06
CA LYS A 4 2.06 -0.75 2.06
C LYS A 4 1.34 -1.09 3.35
N VAL A 5 1.84 -2.13 4.04
CA VAL A 5 1.43 -2.52 5.40
C VAL A 5 2.70 -2.82 6.18
N GLY A 6 2.98 -2.03 7.20
CA GLY A 6 4.18 -2.12 8.04
C GLY A 6 4.81 -0.76 8.26
N PRO A 7 5.39 -0.50 9.46
CA PRO A 7 5.75 0.85 9.90
C PRO A 7 6.66 1.61 8.92
N SER A 8 7.84 1.08 8.61
CA SER A 8 8.78 1.74 7.70
C SER A 8 8.26 1.84 6.28
N LEU A 9 7.54 0.82 5.81
CA LEU A 9 6.97 0.82 4.46
C LEU A 9 5.91 1.90 4.29
N GLU A 10 5.04 2.09 5.30
CA GLU A 10 3.99 3.11 5.29
C GLU A 10 4.58 4.52 5.40
N VAL A 11 5.55 4.74 6.31
CA VAL A 11 6.22 6.04 6.45
C VAL A 11 6.97 6.41 5.16
N ARG A 12 7.68 5.44 4.56
CA ARG A 12 8.38 5.63 3.29
C ARG A 12 7.41 6.04 2.17
N GLU A 13 6.25 5.38 2.05
CA GLU A 13 5.23 5.73 1.07
C GLU A 13 4.64 7.13 1.34
N ALA A 14 4.36 7.47 2.60
CA ALA A 14 3.83 8.78 2.98
C ALA A 14 4.83 9.91 2.72
N LEU A 15 6.11 9.75 3.08
CA LEU A 15 7.16 10.72 2.77
C LEU A 15 7.31 10.91 1.26
N LYS A 16 7.34 9.82 0.49
CA LYS A 16 7.45 9.90 -0.97
C LYS A 16 6.31 10.69 -1.60
N VAL A 17 5.08 10.52 -1.11
CA VAL A 17 3.92 11.32 -1.54
C VAL A 17 4.12 12.79 -1.20
N MET A 18 4.62 13.13 0.00
CA MET A 18 4.85 14.52 0.40
C MET A 18 6.03 15.17 -0.33
N GLU A 19 7.05 14.40 -0.70
CA GLU A 19 8.24 14.86 -1.42
C GLU A 19 7.99 15.15 -2.90
N SER A 20 7.22 14.28 -3.57
CA SER A 20 7.14 14.29 -5.05
C SER A 20 5.73 14.06 -5.61
N MET A 21 4.73 13.92 -4.79
CA MET A 21 3.38 13.48 -5.19
C MET A 21 3.35 12.07 -5.81
N GLU A 22 4.45 11.33 -5.73
CA GLU A 22 4.52 9.95 -6.21
C GLU A 22 3.94 8.98 -5.18
N GLY A 23 2.83 8.37 -5.51
CA GLY A 23 2.19 7.40 -4.65
C GLY A 23 0.83 6.96 -5.17
N PRO A 24 0.15 6.06 -4.43
CA PRO A 24 -1.18 5.61 -4.83
C PRO A 24 -2.19 6.75 -4.78
N ASN A 25 -2.89 7.01 -5.89
CA ASN A 25 -3.96 8.02 -5.93
C ASN A 25 -4.98 7.85 -4.80
N SER A 26 -5.31 6.60 -4.45
CA SER A 26 -6.23 6.31 -3.33
C SER A 26 -5.72 6.80 -1.97
N LEU A 27 -4.39 6.84 -1.75
CA LEU A 27 -3.80 7.40 -0.52
C LEU A 27 -3.92 8.92 -0.52
N ILE A 28 -3.51 9.58 -1.61
CA ILE A 28 -3.56 11.03 -1.76
C ILE A 28 -5.00 11.53 -1.63
N GLU A 29 -5.93 10.94 -2.38
CA GLU A 29 -7.34 11.33 -2.39
C GLU A 29 -8.01 11.17 -1.01
N LYS A 30 -7.78 10.04 -0.35
CA LYS A 30 -8.36 9.79 0.98
C LYS A 30 -7.78 10.73 2.03
N SER A 31 -6.47 10.93 2.04
CA SER A 31 -5.80 11.83 2.98
C SER A 31 -6.23 13.27 2.79
N ALA A 32 -6.29 13.75 1.54
CA ALA A 32 -6.74 15.11 1.23
C ALA A 32 -8.23 15.32 1.58
N ALA A 33 -9.09 14.32 1.35
CA ALA A 33 -10.50 14.42 1.73
C ALA A 33 -10.69 14.52 3.25
N LEU A 34 -9.98 13.68 4.02
CA LEU A 34 -10.04 13.72 5.49
C LEU A 34 -9.43 15.02 6.06
N ALA A 35 -8.26 15.43 5.54
CA ALA A 35 -7.64 16.69 5.93
C ALA A 35 -8.57 17.88 5.61
N GLY A 36 -9.21 17.86 4.44
CA GLY A 36 -10.16 18.89 4.03
C GLY A 36 -11.31 19.05 5.00
N ILE A 37 -11.92 17.94 5.44
CA ILE A 37 -12.99 17.96 6.46
C ILE A 37 -12.48 18.59 7.77
N LEU A 38 -11.27 18.23 8.21
CA LEU A 38 -10.70 18.80 9.43
C LEU A 38 -10.41 20.30 9.29
N LEU A 39 -9.93 20.76 8.13
CA LEU A 39 -9.72 22.17 7.85
C LEU A 39 -11.03 22.99 7.90
N GLU A 40 -12.11 22.44 7.35
CA GLU A 40 -13.43 23.05 7.39
C GLU A 40 -13.99 23.09 8.83
N MET A 41 -13.89 21.98 9.55
CA MET A 41 -14.33 21.91 10.96
C MET A 41 -13.54 22.85 11.86
N GLY A 42 -12.25 23.05 11.59
CA GLY A 42 -11.38 23.97 12.32
C GLY A 42 -11.50 25.44 11.88
N GLY A 43 -12.33 25.77 10.89
CA GLY A 43 -12.48 27.11 10.35
C GLY A 43 -11.28 27.61 9.52
N ALA A 44 -10.35 26.71 9.18
CA ALA A 44 -9.18 27.04 8.36
C ALA A 44 -9.47 26.99 6.84
N ALA A 45 -10.60 26.43 6.45
CA ALA A 45 -11.08 26.40 5.07
C ALA A 45 -12.58 26.76 5.02
N PRO A 46 -13.04 27.47 3.97
CA PRO A 46 -14.46 27.60 3.70
C PRO A 46 -15.12 26.24 3.42
N ARG A 47 -16.41 26.15 3.66
CA ARG A 47 -17.19 24.94 3.37
C ARG A 47 -17.00 24.50 1.90
N ASP A 48 -16.87 23.20 1.69
CA ASP A 48 -16.68 22.55 0.39
C ASP A 48 -15.37 22.89 -0.33
N ARG A 49 -14.41 23.58 0.34
CA ARG A 49 -13.10 23.94 -0.20
C ARG A 49 -11.93 23.23 0.51
N GLY A 50 -12.20 22.54 1.59
CA GLY A 50 -11.17 21.95 2.42
C GLY A 50 -10.28 20.95 1.68
N LYS A 51 -10.86 20.06 0.85
CA LYS A 51 -10.09 19.09 0.06
C LYS A 51 -9.14 19.76 -0.94
N GLU A 52 -9.61 20.82 -1.61
CA GLU A 52 -8.78 21.57 -2.56
C GLU A 52 -7.60 22.22 -1.86
N ILE A 53 -7.83 22.86 -0.72
CA ILE A 53 -6.79 23.50 0.10
C ILE A 53 -5.79 22.46 0.63
N ALA A 54 -6.27 21.28 1.05
CA ALA A 54 -5.41 20.17 1.48
C ALA A 54 -4.49 19.69 0.34
N LEU A 55 -5.02 19.52 -0.87
CA LEU A 55 -4.24 19.15 -2.05
C LEU A 55 -3.22 20.24 -2.44
N GLU A 56 -3.59 21.50 -2.35
CA GLU A 56 -2.67 22.63 -2.60
C GLU A 56 -1.55 22.68 -1.55
N THR A 57 -1.88 22.47 -0.29
CA THR A 57 -0.91 22.38 0.81
C THR A 57 0.09 21.25 0.59
N LEU A 58 -0.38 20.09 0.08
CA LEU A 58 0.48 18.98 -0.26
C LEU A 58 1.40 19.32 -1.45
N ARG A 59 0.83 19.84 -2.55
CA ARG A 59 1.57 20.19 -3.77
C ARG A 59 2.60 21.31 -3.57
N SER A 60 2.31 22.26 -2.70
CA SER A 60 3.21 23.39 -2.39
C SER A 60 4.38 23.02 -1.48
N GLY A 61 4.44 21.75 -0.98
CA GLY A 61 5.48 21.29 -0.06
C GLY A 61 5.24 21.68 1.40
N LYS A 62 4.24 22.49 1.72
CA LYS A 62 3.92 22.92 3.09
C LYS A 62 3.59 21.74 4.02
N ALA A 63 2.97 20.68 3.48
CA ALA A 63 2.71 19.45 4.23
C ALA A 63 4.02 18.76 4.64
N LEU A 64 5.01 18.70 3.73
CA LEU A 64 6.34 18.14 4.03
C LEU A 64 7.08 18.99 5.07
N GLU A 65 7.06 20.32 4.94
CA GLU A 65 7.67 21.23 5.92
C GLU A 65 7.06 21.02 7.31
N LYS A 66 5.74 20.87 7.40
CA LYS A 66 5.08 20.59 8.67
C LYS A 66 5.43 19.20 9.23
N MET A 67 5.54 18.20 8.37
CA MET A 67 5.98 16.85 8.80
C MET A 67 7.41 16.89 9.36
N LYS A 68 8.33 17.61 8.73
CA LYS A 68 9.69 17.82 9.23
C LYS A 68 9.72 18.48 10.60
N GLN A 69 8.91 19.52 10.83
CA GLN A 69 8.76 20.15 12.14
C GLN A 69 8.23 19.16 13.21
N ILE A 70 7.30 18.26 12.85
CA ILE A 70 6.79 17.23 13.76
C ILE A 70 7.89 16.23 14.10
N ILE A 71 8.66 15.78 13.11
CA ILE A 71 9.79 14.86 13.29
C ILE A 71 10.82 15.47 14.25
N GLU A 72 11.22 16.72 14.03
CA GLU A 72 12.14 17.44 14.87
C GLU A 72 11.63 17.60 16.32
N ALA A 73 10.36 18.00 16.47
CA ALA A 73 9.74 18.17 17.79
C ALA A 73 9.65 16.85 18.57
N GLN A 74 9.64 15.70 17.88
CA GLN A 74 9.68 14.37 18.47
C GLN A 74 11.12 13.83 18.68
N GLY A 75 12.15 14.65 18.41
CA GLY A 75 13.56 14.29 18.56
C GLY A 75 14.15 13.47 17.40
N GLY A 76 13.47 13.42 16.26
CA GLY A 76 13.98 12.79 15.04
C GLY A 76 14.77 13.76 14.16
N ASP A 77 15.37 13.23 13.09
CA ASP A 77 16.09 14.05 12.10
C ASP A 77 15.12 14.66 11.08
N PRO A 78 14.93 16.01 11.04
CA PRO A 78 14.03 16.65 10.10
C PRO A 78 14.51 16.59 8.63
N ASN A 79 15.78 16.20 8.40
CA ASN A 79 16.33 16.08 7.04
C ASN A 79 16.08 14.70 6.43
N ILE A 80 15.49 13.78 7.18
CA ILE A 80 15.18 12.43 6.68
C ILE A 80 14.30 12.49 5.43
N THR A 81 14.63 11.65 4.45
CA THR A 81 13.87 11.48 3.20
C THR A 81 13.28 10.09 3.11
N SER A 82 12.37 9.88 2.15
CA SER A 82 11.80 8.56 1.89
C SER A 82 12.87 7.50 1.55
N ASN A 83 14.01 7.90 0.98
CA ASN A 83 15.10 7.00 0.63
C ASN A 83 15.93 6.55 1.85
N ASP A 84 15.93 7.32 2.93
CA ASP A 84 16.67 6.99 4.16
C ASP A 84 15.92 5.99 5.04
N ILE A 85 14.62 5.80 4.79
CA ILE A 85 13.81 4.85 5.56
C ILE A 85 14.20 3.41 5.20
N GLN A 86 14.83 2.74 6.15
CA GLN A 86 15.24 1.35 5.99
C GLN A 86 14.04 0.40 6.07
N VAL A 87 14.00 -0.60 5.18
CA VAL A 87 13.03 -1.70 5.19
C VAL A 87 13.75 -3.02 5.39
N GLY A 88 13.01 -4.07 5.68
CA GLY A 88 13.59 -5.39 5.92
C GLY A 88 14.45 -5.87 4.73
N GLN A 89 15.63 -6.40 5.05
CA GLN A 89 16.62 -6.83 4.05
C GLN A 89 16.26 -8.16 3.37
N TYR A 90 15.49 -8.99 4.04
CA TYR A 90 15.01 -10.26 3.49
C TYR A 90 13.68 -10.03 2.79
N THR A 91 13.58 -10.39 1.52
CA THR A 91 12.39 -10.16 0.72
C THR A 91 11.97 -11.40 -0.05
N ALA A 92 10.68 -11.57 -0.26
CA ALA A 92 10.11 -12.58 -1.14
C ALA A 92 8.90 -12.03 -1.89
N ASP A 93 8.81 -12.35 -3.17
CA ASP A 93 7.70 -11.96 -4.03
C ASP A 93 6.68 -13.09 -4.16
N ILE A 94 5.41 -12.72 -4.16
CA ILE A 94 4.30 -13.56 -4.60
C ILE A 94 3.89 -13.11 -5.98
N PHE A 95 3.82 -14.06 -6.90
CA PHE A 95 3.55 -13.82 -8.31
C PHE A 95 2.13 -14.25 -8.70
N ALA A 96 1.56 -13.59 -9.68
CA ALA A 96 0.30 -14.00 -10.28
C ALA A 96 0.44 -15.39 -10.93
N SER A 97 -0.48 -16.30 -10.60
CA SER A 97 -0.50 -17.68 -11.13
C SER A 97 -1.05 -17.78 -12.55
N ALA A 98 -1.82 -16.79 -12.98
CA ALA A 98 -2.47 -16.71 -14.29
C ALA A 98 -2.63 -15.26 -14.75
N ASP A 99 -2.94 -15.09 -16.04
CA ASP A 99 -3.37 -13.82 -16.60
C ASP A 99 -4.78 -13.50 -16.11
N GLY A 100 -5.06 -12.23 -15.79
CA GLY A 100 -6.39 -11.84 -15.32
C GLY A 100 -6.44 -10.45 -14.71
N TYR A 101 -7.36 -10.29 -13.78
CA TYR A 101 -7.56 -9.06 -13.00
C TYR A 101 -7.57 -9.39 -11.52
N VAL A 102 -7.07 -8.49 -10.71
CA VAL A 102 -7.20 -8.59 -9.25
C VAL A 102 -8.66 -8.32 -8.88
N ILE A 103 -9.33 -9.31 -8.33
CA ILE A 103 -10.76 -9.22 -8.00
C ILE A 103 -11.04 -9.14 -6.49
N GLU A 104 -10.09 -9.59 -5.67
CA GLU A 104 -10.30 -9.63 -4.22
C GLU A 104 -8.98 -9.50 -3.45
N PHE A 105 -9.05 -8.86 -2.28
CA PHE A 105 -8.01 -8.83 -1.25
C PHE A 105 -8.57 -9.38 0.06
N ASP A 106 -7.95 -10.41 0.58
CA ASP A 106 -8.19 -10.81 1.98
C ASP A 106 -7.30 -10.00 2.92
N ASN A 107 -7.84 -8.88 3.40
CA ASN A 107 -7.12 -7.97 4.29
C ASN A 107 -6.68 -8.64 5.59
N LYS A 108 -7.41 -9.66 6.07
CA LYS A 108 -7.06 -10.40 7.29
C LYS A 108 -5.76 -11.17 7.08
N TRP A 109 -5.64 -11.88 5.97
CA TRP A 109 -4.42 -12.60 5.65
C TRP A 109 -3.25 -11.68 5.30
N ILE A 110 -3.50 -10.56 4.61
CA ILE A 110 -2.46 -9.55 4.35
C ILE A 110 -1.86 -9.02 5.66
N ILE A 111 -2.71 -8.69 6.64
CA ILE A 111 -2.26 -8.22 7.96
C ILE A 111 -1.51 -9.33 8.70
N GLU A 112 -1.99 -10.57 8.65
CA GLU A 112 -1.36 -11.71 9.31
C GLU A 112 0.02 -12.02 8.71
N ILE A 113 0.16 -11.98 7.40
CA ILE A 113 1.44 -12.14 6.70
C ILE A 113 2.43 -11.04 7.14
N ALA A 114 1.98 -9.78 7.22
CA ALA A 114 2.82 -8.69 7.72
C ALA A 114 3.27 -8.90 9.17
N ARG A 115 2.39 -9.45 10.03
CA ARG A 115 2.71 -9.81 11.43
C ARG A 115 3.72 -10.95 11.51
N LEU A 116 3.55 -11.98 10.72
CA LEU A 116 4.48 -13.12 10.65
C LEU A 116 5.85 -12.67 10.13
N ALA A 117 5.90 -11.70 9.21
CA ALA A 117 7.13 -11.07 8.76
C ALA A 117 7.83 -10.23 9.86
N GLY A 118 7.11 -9.87 10.93
CA GLY A 118 7.65 -9.17 12.11
C GLY A 118 6.97 -7.84 12.45
N ALA A 119 6.12 -7.30 11.59
CA ALA A 119 5.43 -6.04 11.85
C ALA A 119 4.43 -6.17 13.03
N PRO A 120 4.25 -5.12 13.85
CA PRO A 120 4.90 -3.81 13.82
C PRO A 120 6.20 -3.74 14.65
N ASN A 121 6.60 -4.83 15.33
CA ASN A 121 7.74 -4.83 16.25
C ASN A 121 9.07 -4.65 15.50
N ASP A 122 9.28 -5.42 14.44
CA ASP A 122 10.37 -5.21 13.49
C ASP A 122 9.92 -4.10 12.53
N LYS A 123 10.51 -2.91 12.66
CA LYS A 123 10.03 -1.70 11.97
C LYS A 123 10.12 -1.79 10.45
N GLY A 124 11.15 -2.48 9.94
CA GLY A 124 11.35 -2.70 8.52
C GLY A 124 10.45 -3.79 7.91
N ALA A 125 9.77 -4.59 8.75
CA ALA A 125 8.93 -5.69 8.28
C ALA A 125 7.57 -5.23 7.78
N GLY A 126 6.99 -6.01 6.86
CA GLY A 126 5.67 -5.73 6.32
C GLY A 126 5.45 -6.31 4.93
N VAL A 127 4.46 -5.79 4.23
CA VAL A 127 4.16 -6.19 2.86
C VAL A 127 3.93 -4.99 1.93
N ALA A 128 4.30 -5.15 0.67
CA ALA A 128 4.05 -4.20 -0.40
C ALA A 128 3.11 -4.83 -1.45
N ILE A 129 1.99 -4.19 -1.72
CA ILE A 129 0.99 -4.61 -2.71
C ILE A 129 1.31 -3.89 -4.02
N HIS A 130 1.55 -4.64 -5.10
CA HIS A 130 1.92 -4.07 -6.40
C HIS A 130 0.72 -3.78 -7.30
N LYS A 131 -0.36 -4.53 -7.13
CA LYS A 131 -1.57 -4.41 -7.94
C LYS A 131 -2.77 -4.09 -7.06
N LYS A 132 -3.69 -3.28 -7.56
CA LYS A 132 -4.95 -2.93 -6.89
C LYS A 132 -6.12 -3.71 -7.49
N MET A 133 -7.24 -3.71 -6.78
CA MET A 133 -8.49 -4.28 -7.28
C MET A 133 -8.85 -3.67 -8.64
N GLY A 134 -9.17 -4.51 -9.61
CA GLY A 134 -9.48 -4.13 -10.98
C GLY A 134 -8.27 -3.95 -11.90
N GLU A 135 -7.03 -3.94 -11.38
CA GLU A 135 -5.84 -3.86 -12.22
C GLU A 135 -5.54 -5.21 -12.90
N SER A 136 -5.14 -5.15 -14.17
CA SER A 136 -4.74 -6.34 -14.92
C SER A 136 -3.37 -6.85 -14.48
N VAL A 137 -3.22 -8.16 -14.55
CA VAL A 137 -1.96 -8.87 -14.28
C VAL A 137 -1.70 -9.91 -15.34
N LYS A 138 -0.43 -10.19 -15.59
CA LYS A 138 0.01 -11.34 -16.38
C LYS A 138 0.57 -12.39 -15.45
N LYS A 139 0.52 -13.65 -15.86
CA LYS A 139 1.18 -14.74 -15.15
C LYS A 139 2.67 -14.39 -14.95
N GLY A 140 3.13 -14.46 -13.71
CA GLY A 140 4.50 -14.09 -13.34
C GLY A 140 4.71 -12.63 -12.95
N ASP A 141 3.69 -11.76 -13.04
CA ASP A 141 3.78 -10.42 -12.47
C ASP A 141 3.84 -10.49 -10.94
N PRO A 142 4.71 -9.73 -10.27
CA PRO A 142 4.70 -9.64 -8.81
C PRO A 142 3.42 -8.91 -8.36
N ILE A 143 2.68 -9.54 -7.44
CA ILE A 143 1.44 -8.98 -6.87
C ILE A 143 1.61 -8.52 -5.42
N LEU A 144 2.53 -9.14 -4.70
CA LEU A 144 2.85 -8.85 -3.30
C LEU A 144 4.33 -9.09 -3.05
N THR A 145 5.02 -8.19 -2.33
CA THR A 145 6.36 -8.42 -1.77
C THR A 145 6.27 -8.42 -0.25
N ILE A 146 6.87 -9.42 0.38
CA ILE A 146 7.03 -9.53 1.83
C ILE A 146 8.41 -9.01 2.20
N TYR A 147 8.50 -8.22 3.27
CA TYR A 147 9.75 -7.69 3.84
C TYR A 147 9.90 -8.17 5.28
N ALA A 148 11.08 -8.69 5.63
CA ALA A 148 11.39 -9.09 6.99
C ALA A 148 12.82 -8.69 7.37
N GLU A 149 13.05 -8.47 8.67
CA GLU A 149 14.40 -8.22 9.22
C GLU A 149 15.14 -9.51 9.58
N LYS A 150 14.42 -10.65 9.59
CA LYS A 150 14.94 -11.97 9.93
C LYS A 150 14.44 -13.01 8.93
N GLU A 151 15.36 -13.85 8.45
CA GLU A 151 15.09 -14.85 7.42
C GLU A 151 13.97 -15.82 7.81
N PHE A 152 14.01 -16.39 9.01
CA PHE A 152 12.98 -17.33 9.48
C PHE A 152 11.56 -16.71 9.54
N LYS A 153 11.47 -15.39 9.78
CA LYS A 153 10.18 -14.68 9.75
C LYS A 153 9.68 -14.52 8.31
N LEU A 154 10.59 -14.28 7.37
CA LEU A 154 10.25 -14.26 5.95
C LEU A 154 9.69 -15.62 5.50
N GLU A 155 10.35 -16.73 5.85
CA GLU A 155 9.93 -18.09 5.49
C GLU A 155 8.53 -18.41 6.03
N ASN A 156 8.24 -18.07 7.29
CA ASN A 156 6.91 -18.25 7.90
C ASN A 156 5.83 -17.44 7.19
N ALA A 157 6.13 -16.18 6.90
CA ALA A 157 5.22 -15.28 6.18
C ALA A 157 4.97 -15.76 4.74
N LEU A 158 6.02 -16.19 4.04
CA LEU A 158 5.96 -16.71 2.68
C LEU A 158 5.12 -17.99 2.61
N THR A 159 5.37 -18.96 3.49
CA THR A 159 4.58 -20.20 3.58
C THR A 159 3.10 -19.90 3.79
N THR A 160 2.80 -18.94 4.67
CA THR A 160 1.41 -18.53 4.91
C THR A 160 0.79 -17.86 3.69
N ALA A 161 1.52 -16.95 3.03
CA ALA A 161 1.04 -16.26 1.83
C ALA A 161 0.72 -17.24 0.69
N GLN A 162 1.58 -18.22 0.47
CA GLN A 162 1.38 -19.27 -0.55
C GLN A 162 0.17 -20.17 -0.25
N ARG A 163 -0.05 -20.48 1.03
CA ARG A 163 -1.18 -21.31 1.44
C ARG A 163 -2.52 -20.59 1.38
N THR A 164 -2.55 -19.31 1.74
CA THR A 164 -3.80 -18.56 1.89
C THR A 164 -4.23 -17.80 0.65
N ASN A 165 -3.27 -17.55 -0.27
CA ASN A 165 -3.47 -16.79 -1.50
C ASN A 165 -4.28 -15.49 -1.27
N PRO A 166 -3.73 -14.50 -0.53
CA PRO A 166 -4.48 -13.34 -0.02
C PRO A 166 -4.93 -12.36 -1.10
N ILE A 167 -4.49 -12.54 -2.34
CA ILE A 167 -4.85 -11.72 -3.50
C ILE A 167 -5.36 -12.66 -4.58
N ILE A 168 -6.65 -12.54 -4.90
CA ILE A 168 -7.30 -13.39 -5.90
C ILE A 168 -7.22 -12.72 -7.26
N VAL A 169 -6.70 -13.48 -8.22
CA VAL A 169 -6.61 -13.09 -9.64
C VAL A 169 -7.49 -14.02 -10.45
N GLU A 170 -8.41 -13.46 -11.22
CA GLU A 170 -9.26 -14.21 -12.14
C GLU A 170 -9.23 -13.64 -13.53
N GLY A 171 -9.32 -14.53 -14.55
CA GLY A 171 -9.47 -14.15 -15.93
C GLY A 171 -10.91 -13.71 -16.25
N MET A 172 -11.10 -12.97 -17.35
CA MET A 172 -12.44 -12.56 -17.79
C MET A 172 -13.34 -13.74 -18.15
N LEU A 173 -12.76 -14.89 -18.53
CA LEU A 173 -13.48 -16.11 -18.82
C LEU A 173 -13.40 -17.06 -17.62
N LEU A 174 -14.36 -16.99 -16.73
CA LEU A 174 -14.41 -17.80 -15.50
C LEU A 174 -14.63 -19.28 -15.77
N ARG A 175 -15.44 -19.63 -16.81
CA ARG A 175 -15.73 -21.02 -17.16
C ARG A 175 -16.26 -21.12 -18.59
N ARG A 176 -15.71 -22.04 -19.40
CA ARG A 176 -16.32 -22.48 -20.65
C ARG A 176 -17.22 -23.69 -20.34
N ILE A 177 -18.54 -23.55 -20.48
CA ILE A 177 -19.46 -24.68 -20.41
C ILE A 177 -19.50 -25.26 -21.84
N PRO A 178 -19.09 -26.53 -22.06
CA PRO A 178 -19.26 -27.17 -23.35
C PRO A 178 -20.74 -27.25 -23.64
N GLY A 179 -21.23 -26.42 -24.57
CA GLY A 179 -22.58 -26.55 -25.07
C GLY A 179 -22.60 -27.63 -26.16
N THR A 180 -23.46 -28.62 -26.02
CA THR A 180 -23.87 -29.47 -27.12
C THR A 180 -24.77 -28.63 -28.03
N TYR A 181 -24.19 -27.96 -29.01
CA TYR A 181 -24.97 -27.37 -30.08
C TYR A 181 -25.38 -28.50 -31.04
N GLY A 182 -26.51 -29.13 -30.78
CA GLY A 182 -27.23 -29.90 -31.78
C GLY A 182 -28.00 -28.89 -32.64
N PHE A 183 -27.45 -28.52 -33.79
CA PHE A 183 -28.28 -27.98 -34.89
C PHE A 183 -28.94 -29.17 -35.58
N GLN A 184 -30.24 -29.27 -35.47
CA GLN A 184 -31.09 -30.02 -36.41
C GLN A 184 -31.50 -29.07 -37.52
#